data_dc0ca26f233e86e384ee7f99459635bb
#
_entry.id   dc0ca26f233e86e384ee7f99459635bb
#
_cell.length_a   1.000
_cell.length_b   1.000
_cell.length_c   1.000
_cell.angle_alpha   90.00
_cell.angle_beta   90.00
_cell.angle_gamma   90.00
#
_symmetry.space_group_name_H-M   'P 1'
#
loop_
_entity.id
_entity.type
_entity.pdbx_description
1 polymer ?
#
loop_
_entity_poly.entity_id
_entity_poly.type
_entity_poly.pdbx_seq_one_letter_code
_entity_poly.pdbx_strand_id
1 'polypeptide(L)'
;MLNKIVLMGRITKDIEKKTTQSGVSVLSTTIAVDRDFKNGDEKQTDFVDCVFWRHNADFLEKYAAKGRMIVVSGSLQSRKWQDKDGNNRISWEVQAESVYLADSKRDGTNNANTNSYASNGAINVNADGFRELDDSDGKLPF
;
A
#
# COMPACT_ATOMS: atom_id res chain seq x y z
N MET A 1 8.93 -15.09 -21.41
CA MET A 1 9.18 -13.65 -21.21
C MET A 1 8.69 -13.26 -19.82
N LEU A 2 9.39 -12.39 -19.13
CA LEU A 2 9.04 -11.93 -17.78
C LEU A 2 8.48 -10.51 -17.84
N ASN A 3 7.29 -10.29 -17.26
CA ASN A 3 6.69 -8.98 -17.05
C ASN A 3 6.12 -8.95 -15.63
N LYS A 4 6.89 -8.40 -14.69
CA LYS A 4 6.54 -8.34 -13.28
C LYS A 4 6.86 -6.97 -12.71
N ILE A 5 5.91 -6.38 -12.02
CA ILE A 5 6.04 -5.12 -11.31
C ILE A 5 5.54 -5.27 -9.89
N VAL A 6 6.23 -4.66 -8.94
CA VAL A 6 5.82 -4.56 -7.54
C VAL A 6 5.92 -3.11 -7.11
N LEU A 7 4.84 -2.56 -6.61
CA LEU A 7 4.74 -1.17 -6.21
C LEU A 7 4.14 -1.07 -4.81
N MET A 8 4.64 -0.13 -4.02
CA MET A 8 4.02 0.31 -2.78
C MET A 8 3.63 1.78 -2.90
N GLY A 9 2.39 2.10 -2.64
CA GLY A 9 1.90 3.47 -2.80
C GLY A 9 0.56 3.71 -2.12
N ARG A 10 0.12 4.97 -2.13
CA ARG A 10 -1.15 5.40 -1.54
C ARG A 10 -2.24 5.52 -2.58
N ILE A 11 -3.41 5.01 -2.25
CA ILE A 11 -4.62 5.17 -3.07
C ILE A 11 -4.99 6.66 -3.13
N THR A 12 -5.15 7.19 -4.34
CA THR A 12 -5.38 8.63 -4.56
C THR A 12 -6.86 9.01 -4.70
N LYS A 13 -7.71 8.04 -4.98
CA LYS A 13 -9.15 8.23 -5.25
C LYS A 13 -9.99 7.36 -4.33
N ASP A 14 -11.26 7.71 -4.21
CA ASP A 14 -12.23 6.86 -3.54
C ASP A 14 -12.37 5.53 -4.30
N ILE A 15 -12.60 4.47 -3.53
CA ILE A 15 -12.73 3.12 -4.06
C ILE A 15 -14.14 2.94 -4.63
N GLU A 16 -14.20 2.65 -5.91
CA GLU A 16 -15.45 2.35 -6.61
C GLU A 16 -15.29 1.06 -7.41
N LYS A 17 -15.91 0.01 -6.92
CA LYS A 17 -15.97 -1.27 -7.62
C LYS A 17 -17.09 -1.24 -8.66
N LYS A 18 -16.80 -1.76 -9.84
CA LYS A 18 -17.76 -1.97 -10.92
C LYS A 18 -17.95 -3.46 -11.18
N THR A 19 -19.08 -3.81 -11.75
CA THR A 19 -19.32 -5.17 -12.20
C THR A 19 -19.46 -5.17 -13.71
N THR A 20 -18.72 -6.05 -14.38
CA THR A 20 -18.83 -6.22 -15.84
C THR A 20 -20.15 -6.88 -16.22
N GLN A 21 -20.52 -6.84 -17.51
CA GLN A 21 -21.73 -7.52 -18.01
C GLN A 21 -21.72 -9.02 -17.74
N SER A 22 -20.54 -9.63 -17.62
CA SER A 22 -20.36 -11.04 -17.26
C SER A 22 -20.37 -11.32 -15.75
N GLY A 23 -20.68 -10.31 -14.91
CA GLY A 23 -20.75 -10.46 -13.47
C GLY A 23 -19.40 -10.46 -12.73
N VAL A 24 -18.31 -10.03 -13.40
CA VAL A 24 -16.97 -10.00 -12.81
C VAL A 24 -16.71 -8.65 -12.14
N SER A 25 -16.29 -8.67 -10.88
CA SER A 25 -15.87 -7.47 -10.15
C SER A 25 -14.58 -6.90 -10.74
N VAL A 26 -14.57 -5.61 -10.99
CA VAL A 26 -13.39 -4.84 -11.41
C VAL A 26 -13.32 -3.51 -10.67
N LEU A 27 -12.11 -3.12 -10.29
CA LEU A 27 -11.81 -1.87 -9.64
C LEU A 27 -10.58 -1.26 -10.27
N SER A 28 -10.67 0.01 -10.65
CA SER A 28 -9.52 0.77 -11.18
C SER A 28 -9.26 1.96 -10.26
N THR A 29 -8.02 2.10 -9.83
CA THR A 29 -7.60 3.25 -9.04
C THR A 29 -6.16 3.65 -9.40
N THR A 30 -5.79 4.88 -9.06
CA THR A 30 -4.43 5.39 -9.22
C THR A 30 -3.74 5.36 -7.88
N ILE A 31 -2.53 4.84 -7.82
CA ILE A 31 -1.69 4.89 -6.62
C ILE A 31 -0.58 5.93 -6.79
N ALA A 32 -0.29 6.66 -5.74
CA ALA A 32 0.82 7.59 -5.64
C ALA A 32 2.03 6.86 -5.04
N VAL A 33 3.11 6.79 -5.81
CA VAL A 33 4.37 6.15 -5.44
C VAL A 33 5.44 7.23 -5.34
N ASP A 34 5.91 7.48 -4.14
CA ASP A 34 6.98 8.47 -3.90
C ASP A 34 8.32 7.89 -4.35
N ARG A 35 9.12 8.71 -5.02
CA ARG A 35 10.50 8.33 -5.39
C ARG A 35 11.41 8.44 -4.17
N ASP A 36 12.33 7.50 -4.03
CA ASP A 36 13.27 7.45 -2.91
C ASP A 36 14.25 8.63 -2.91
N PHE A 37 14.61 9.13 -4.09
CA PHE A 37 15.55 10.24 -4.23
C PHE A 37 14.82 11.56 -4.45
N LYS A 38 15.20 12.55 -3.65
CA LYS A 38 14.76 13.93 -3.83
C LYS A 38 15.69 14.61 -4.84
N ASN A 39 15.11 15.31 -5.79
CA ASN A 39 15.86 16.20 -6.66
C ASN A 39 15.84 17.60 -6.02
N GLY A 40 16.84 17.88 -5.17
CA GLY A 40 16.81 19.05 -4.29
C GLY A 40 15.82 18.88 -3.15
N ASP A 41 15.04 19.93 -2.83
CA ASP A 41 14.02 19.91 -1.78
C ASP A 41 12.65 19.38 -2.25
N GLU A 42 12.48 19.11 -3.55
CA GLU A 42 11.21 18.65 -4.11
C GLU A 42 11.08 17.13 -4.07
N LYS A 43 10.02 16.68 -3.43
CA LYS A 43 9.59 15.29 -3.41
C LYS A 43 8.84 14.98 -4.71
N GLN A 44 9.34 14.02 -5.49
CA GLN A 44 8.68 13.57 -6.70
C GLN A 44 7.82 12.34 -6.44
N THR A 45 6.62 12.34 -7.01
CA THR A 45 5.64 11.26 -6.87
C THR A 45 5.18 10.81 -8.25
N ASP A 46 5.23 9.52 -8.51
CA ASP A 46 4.68 8.91 -9.71
C ASP A 46 3.25 8.43 -9.45
N PHE A 47 2.35 8.70 -10.41
CA PHE A 47 0.97 8.27 -10.36
C PHE A 47 0.78 7.09 -11.30
N VAL A 48 0.44 5.92 -10.76
CA VAL A 48 0.35 4.68 -11.52
C VAL A 48 -1.07 4.14 -11.46
N ASP A 49 -1.67 3.94 -12.64
CA ASP A 49 -2.99 3.34 -12.76
C ASP A 49 -2.91 1.83 -12.56
N CYS A 50 -3.77 1.31 -11.67
CA CYS A 50 -3.85 -0.09 -11.33
C CYS A 50 -5.26 -0.61 -11.52
N VAL A 51 -5.38 -1.82 -12.06
CA VAL A 51 -6.64 -2.53 -12.27
C VAL A 51 -6.64 -3.80 -11.45
N PHE A 52 -7.70 -4.00 -10.69
CA PHE A 52 -7.92 -5.12 -9.79
C PHE A 52 -9.15 -5.89 -10.23
N TRP A 53 -9.07 -7.21 -10.28
CA TRP A 53 -10.13 -8.09 -10.72
C TRP A 53 -10.60 -9.03 -9.63
N ARG A 54 -11.87 -9.40 -9.66
CA ARG A 54 -12.46 -10.44 -8.82
C ARG A 54 -12.14 -10.23 -7.34
N HIS A 55 -11.50 -11.21 -6.72
CA HIS A 55 -11.14 -11.19 -5.31
C HIS A 55 -10.35 -9.94 -4.87
N ASN A 56 -9.42 -9.47 -5.68
CA ASN A 56 -8.63 -8.27 -5.35
C ASN A 56 -9.49 -7.00 -5.35
N ALA A 57 -10.45 -6.89 -6.27
CA ALA A 57 -11.42 -5.80 -6.30
C ALA A 57 -12.33 -5.82 -5.07
N ASP A 58 -12.86 -6.99 -4.71
CA ASP A 58 -13.71 -7.18 -3.54
C ASP A 58 -12.95 -6.90 -2.23
N PHE A 59 -11.69 -7.32 -2.15
CA PHE A 59 -10.81 -7.06 -1.01
C PHE A 59 -10.59 -5.55 -0.80
N LEU A 60 -10.25 -4.82 -1.87
CA LEU A 60 -10.04 -3.37 -1.77
C LEU A 60 -11.32 -2.62 -1.42
N GLU A 61 -12.45 -2.98 -2.01
CA GLU A 61 -13.74 -2.36 -1.66
C GLU A 61 -14.05 -2.50 -0.16
N LYS A 62 -13.75 -3.66 0.41
CA LYS A 62 -14.06 -3.95 1.81
C LYS A 62 -13.09 -3.34 2.81
N TYR A 63 -11.81 -3.28 2.48
CA TYR A 63 -10.75 -2.98 3.46
C TYR A 63 -9.94 -1.72 3.17
N ALA A 64 -10.02 -1.17 1.96
CA ALA A 64 -9.27 -0.01 1.57
C ALA A 64 -10.13 1.24 1.45
N ALA A 65 -9.48 2.40 1.48
CA ALA A 65 -10.07 3.71 1.24
C ALA A 65 -9.00 4.63 0.64
N LYS A 66 -9.43 5.80 0.14
CA LYS A 66 -8.50 6.86 -0.28
C LYS A 66 -7.47 7.17 0.80
N GLY A 67 -6.21 7.31 0.40
CA GLY A 67 -5.08 7.57 1.29
C GLY A 67 -4.44 6.32 1.92
N ARG A 68 -5.07 5.16 1.78
CA ARG A 68 -4.55 3.90 2.30
C ARG A 68 -3.27 3.49 1.57
N MET A 69 -2.28 3.01 2.32
CA MET A 69 -1.05 2.43 1.75
C MET A 69 -1.30 0.98 1.36
N ILE A 70 -0.97 0.63 0.12
CA ILE A 70 -1.08 -0.73 -0.40
C ILE A 70 0.22 -1.16 -1.09
N VAL A 71 0.46 -2.46 -1.12
CA VAL A 71 1.44 -3.11 -1.98
C VAL A 71 0.71 -3.86 -3.07
N VAL A 72 1.08 -3.60 -4.31
CA VAL A 72 0.52 -4.24 -5.50
C VAL A 72 1.61 -5.01 -6.21
N SER A 73 1.33 -6.26 -6.54
CA SER A 73 2.18 -7.09 -7.41
C SER A 73 1.37 -7.48 -8.65
N GLY A 74 1.95 -7.32 -9.83
CA GLY A 74 1.24 -7.62 -11.08
C GLY A 74 2.13 -7.49 -12.30
N SER A 75 1.53 -7.21 -13.44
CA SER A 75 2.19 -6.99 -14.72
C SER A 75 1.81 -5.63 -15.31
N LEU A 76 2.75 -4.97 -15.98
CA LEU A 76 2.52 -3.71 -16.67
C LEU A 76 1.95 -4.00 -18.07
N GLN A 77 0.79 -3.44 -18.40
CA GLN A 77 0.15 -3.63 -19.69
C GLN A 77 -0.17 -2.29 -20.33
N SER A 78 -0.09 -2.24 -21.66
CA SER A 78 -0.52 -1.09 -22.44
C SER A 78 -1.92 -1.33 -23.01
N ARG A 79 -2.76 -0.30 -22.98
CA ARG A 79 -4.07 -0.29 -23.60
C ARG A 79 -4.14 0.83 -24.63
N LYS A 80 -4.47 0.46 -25.88
CA LYS A 80 -4.72 1.43 -26.95
C LYS A 80 -6.16 1.90 -26.89
N TRP A 81 -6.38 3.19 -27.05
CA TRP A 81 -7.71 3.80 -27.10
C TRP A 81 -7.70 5.03 -28.01
N GLN A 82 -8.86 5.49 -28.41
CA GLN A 82 -9.01 6.71 -29.18
C GLN A 82 -9.65 7.80 -28.33
N ASP A 83 -9.12 9.01 -28.42
CA ASP A 83 -9.73 10.18 -27.81
C ASP A 83 -10.92 10.68 -28.63
N LYS A 84 -11.61 11.71 -28.12
CA LYS A 84 -12.79 12.30 -28.76
C LYS A 84 -12.50 12.91 -30.14
N ASP A 85 -11.24 13.25 -30.41
CA ASP A 85 -10.75 13.83 -31.68
C ASP A 85 -10.28 12.76 -32.65
N GLY A 86 -10.41 11.47 -32.28
CA GLY A 86 -10.01 10.33 -33.12
C GLY A 86 -8.52 10.00 -33.07
N ASN A 87 -7.73 10.63 -32.21
CA ASN A 87 -6.30 10.35 -32.06
C ASN A 87 -6.08 9.05 -31.30
N ASN A 88 -5.13 8.25 -31.76
CA ASN A 88 -4.71 7.03 -31.06
C ASN A 88 -3.86 7.39 -29.85
N ARG A 89 -4.26 6.88 -28.68
CA ARG A 89 -3.59 7.04 -27.40
C ARG A 89 -3.20 5.69 -26.83
N ILE A 90 -2.17 5.69 -25.98
CA ILE A 90 -1.74 4.51 -25.25
C ILE A 90 -1.72 4.88 -23.77
N SER A 91 -2.42 4.10 -22.95
CA SER A 91 -2.34 4.16 -21.50
C SER A 91 -1.60 2.94 -20.99
N TRP A 92 -0.79 3.14 -19.94
CA TRP A 92 -0.09 2.07 -19.25
C TRP A 92 -0.76 1.85 -17.91
N GLU A 93 -1.09 0.61 -17.61
CA GLU A 93 -1.75 0.24 -16.36
C GLU A 93 -1.15 -1.05 -15.78
N VAL A 94 -1.16 -1.15 -14.47
CA VAL A 94 -0.73 -2.36 -13.77
C VAL A 94 -1.93 -3.27 -13.58
N GLN A 95 -1.88 -4.44 -14.19
CA GLN A 95 -2.85 -5.52 -13.93
C GLN A 95 -2.44 -6.25 -12.65
N ALA A 96 -3.17 -6.02 -11.57
CA ALA A 96 -2.83 -6.56 -10.26
C ALA A 96 -3.15 -8.05 -10.14
N GLU A 97 -2.14 -8.82 -9.77
CA GLU A 97 -2.25 -10.25 -9.43
C GLU A 97 -2.48 -10.45 -7.94
N SER A 98 -1.86 -9.59 -7.12
CA SER A 98 -1.99 -9.62 -5.66
C SER A 98 -1.96 -8.20 -5.08
N VAL A 99 -2.68 -7.99 -3.98
CA VAL A 99 -2.72 -6.73 -3.25
C VAL A 99 -2.69 -6.97 -1.75
N TYR A 100 -1.95 -6.14 -1.03
CA TYR A 100 -1.80 -6.19 0.43
C TYR A 100 -1.95 -4.79 1.02
N LEU A 101 -2.53 -4.68 2.22
CA LEU A 101 -2.51 -3.44 2.98
C LEU A 101 -1.16 -3.29 3.68
N ALA A 102 -0.53 -2.12 3.55
CA ALA A 102 0.80 -1.85 4.10
C ALA A 102 0.77 -0.92 5.31
N ASP A 103 -0.41 -0.46 5.72
CA ASP A 103 -0.61 0.33 6.94
C ASP A 103 -1.76 -0.23 7.79
N SER A 104 -1.74 0.06 9.08
CA SER A 104 -2.89 -0.21 9.96
C SER A 104 -4.01 0.78 9.65
N LYS A 105 -5.26 0.35 9.84
CA LYS A 105 -6.42 1.24 9.77
C LYS A 105 -6.22 2.36 10.80
N ARG A 106 -6.14 3.61 10.34
CA ARG A 106 -6.23 4.75 11.25
C ARG A 106 -7.69 4.82 11.72
N ASP A 107 -7.96 4.28 12.89
CA ASP A 107 -9.19 4.60 13.57
C ASP A 107 -9.14 6.11 13.86
N GLY A 108 -10.08 6.85 13.27
CA GLY A 108 -10.22 8.29 13.42
C GLY A 108 -10.75 8.65 14.82
N THR A 109 -10.03 8.27 15.84
CA THR A 109 -10.22 8.76 17.19
C THR A 109 -8.92 9.45 17.60
N ASN A 110 -8.90 10.78 17.42
CA ASN A 110 -8.11 11.65 18.24
C ASN A 110 -8.55 11.43 19.70
N ASN A 111 -7.92 10.49 20.37
CA ASN A 111 -7.90 10.50 21.81
C ASN A 111 -6.43 10.61 22.22
N ALA A 112 -6.00 11.88 22.34
CA ALA A 112 -4.91 12.24 23.21
C ALA A 112 -5.33 11.82 24.63
N ASN A 113 -5.08 10.57 24.96
CA ASN A 113 -5.07 10.12 26.34
C ASN A 113 -3.73 9.47 26.57
N THR A 114 -2.79 10.33 26.97
CA THR A 114 -1.67 9.96 27.80
C THR A 114 -2.21 9.31 29.06
N ASN A 115 -2.38 7.99 29.03
CA ASN A 115 -2.53 7.23 30.26
C ASN A 115 -1.27 6.39 30.46
N SER A 116 -0.46 6.97 31.32
CA SER A 116 0.49 6.34 32.23
C SER A 116 0.20 4.85 32.45
N TYR A 117 1.03 4.00 31.88
CA TYR A 117 1.25 2.68 32.44
C TYR A 117 2.15 2.86 33.67
N ALA A 118 1.49 3.11 34.82
CA ALA A 118 2.12 3.01 36.10
C ALA A 118 2.23 1.53 36.47
N SER A 119 3.48 1.16 36.78
CA SER A 119 3.96 0.13 37.67
C SER A 119 3.65 -1.36 37.40
N ASN A 120 4.65 -2.12 36.98
CA ASN A 120 5.50 -2.89 37.91
C ASN A 120 6.60 -3.58 37.08
N GLY A 121 7.82 -3.28 37.43
CA GLY A 121 9.01 -3.86 36.82
C GLY A 121 9.81 -2.78 36.07
N ALA A 122 10.73 -2.15 36.79
CA ALA A 122 11.67 -1.21 36.20
C ALA A 122 12.54 -1.94 35.19
N ILE A 123 12.16 -1.83 33.91
CA ILE A 123 13.02 -2.19 32.80
C ILE A 123 13.89 -0.97 32.52
N ASN A 124 15.15 -1.05 32.91
CA ASN A 124 16.14 -0.04 32.60
C ASN A 124 16.50 -0.19 31.11
N VAL A 125 15.90 0.62 30.26
CA VAL A 125 16.30 0.76 28.86
C VAL A 125 17.26 1.94 28.77
N ASN A 126 18.49 1.67 28.34
CA ASN A 126 19.44 2.71 27.98
C ASN A 126 18.88 3.53 26.80
N ALA A 127 19.36 4.78 26.64
CA ALA A 127 18.85 5.77 25.68
C ALA A 127 18.82 5.31 24.21
N ASP A 128 19.47 4.19 23.88
CA ASP A 128 19.55 3.62 22.54
C ASP A 128 18.59 2.44 22.29
N GLY A 129 17.68 2.14 23.24
CA GLY A 129 16.66 1.13 23.04
C GLY A 129 17.16 -0.33 23.00
N PHE A 130 18.43 -0.57 23.26
CA PHE A 130 19.01 -1.91 23.34
C PHE A 130 19.06 -2.42 24.77
N ARG A 131 18.57 -3.65 24.98
CA ARG A 131 18.71 -4.39 26.20
C ARG A 131 19.97 -5.25 26.13
N GLU A 132 20.91 -5.02 27.02
CA GLU A 132 22.03 -5.94 27.20
C GLU A 132 21.49 -7.27 27.74
N LEU A 133 21.73 -8.36 27.02
CA LEU A 133 21.40 -9.70 27.49
C LEU A 133 22.47 -10.10 28.51
N ASP A 134 22.04 -10.38 29.72
CA ASP A 134 22.90 -10.90 30.78
C ASP A 134 23.29 -12.33 30.41
N ASP A 135 24.60 -12.56 30.26
CA ASP A 135 25.21 -13.86 29.88
C ASP A 135 25.11 -14.95 30.97
N SER A 136 24.31 -14.70 32.04
CA SER A 136 24.24 -15.65 33.18
C SER A 136 23.40 -16.90 32.92
N ASP A 137 22.60 -16.94 31.85
CA ASP A 137 21.78 -18.11 31.52
C ASP A 137 22.29 -18.82 30.25
N GLY A 138 23.45 -19.44 30.35
CA GLY A 138 24.12 -20.21 29.29
C GLY A 138 23.33 -21.37 28.69
N LYS A 139 22.04 -21.21 28.44
CA LYS A 139 21.18 -22.16 27.71
C LYS A 139 20.40 -21.44 26.64
N LEU A 140 20.93 -21.50 25.43
CA LEU A 140 20.15 -21.22 24.23
C LEU A 140 19.05 -22.28 24.09
N PRO A 141 17.79 -21.89 23.72
CA PRO A 141 16.65 -22.80 23.69
C PRO A 141 16.55 -23.62 22.39
N PHE A 142 17.68 -24.18 21.95
CA PHE A 142 17.70 -25.14 20.84
C PHE A 142 18.82 -26.17 20.96
#